data_c6eccdc1616f76a94710fa6c1dc9b957
#
_entry.id   c6eccdc1616f76a94710fa6c1dc9b957
#
_cell.length_a   1.000
_cell.length_b   1.000
_cell.length_c   1.000
_cell.angle_alpha   90.00
_cell.angle_beta   90.00
_cell.angle_gamma   90.00
#
_symmetry.space_group_name_H-M   'P 1'
#
loop_
_entity.id
_entity.type
_entity.pdbx_description
1 polymer ?
#
loop_
_entity_poly.entity_id
_entity_poly.type
_entity_poly.pdbx_seq_one_letter_code
_entity_poly.pdbx_strand_id
1 'polypeptide(L)'
;VRNFSGNIFSGEVDEFKDSFYLTQVKNLQTASNLSESKLMQLNHYLTNQKDSCMITVNDQIPILLQEQEIAELLVDLAGIMDTLKKS
;
A
#
# COMPACT_ATOMS: atom_id res chain seq x y z
N VAL A 1 -7.38 9.29 12.96
CA VAL A 1 -6.92 8.00 12.43
C VAL A 1 -8.11 7.22 11.92
N ARG A 2 -8.03 6.74 10.70
CA ARG A 2 -9.09 5.96 10.07
C ARG A 2 -8.58 4.60 9.67
N ASN A 3 -9.36 3.57 9.93
CA ASN A 3 -9.04 2.22 9.48
C ASN A 3 -9.27 2.11 7.98
N PHE A 4 -8.37 1.44 7.30
CA PHE A 4 -8.49 1.14 5.89
C PHE A 4 -8.34 -0.36 5.68
N SER A 5 -9.28 -0.95 4.96
CA SER A 5 -9.27 -2.38 4.70
C SER A 5 -9.38 -2.57 3.19
N GLY A 6 -8.26 -2.88 2.57
CA GLY A 6 -8.20 -3.10 1.12
C GLY A 6 -8.10 -4.57 0.77
N ASN A 7 -7.92 -4.85 -0.50
CA ASN A 7 -7.77 -6.22 -0.98
C ASN A 7 -6.39 -6.79 -0.64
N ILE A 8 -5.36 -5.95 -0.68
CA ILE A 8 -3.98 -6.36 -0.43
C ILE A 8 -3.44 -5.68 0.81
N PHE A 9 -3.63 -4.36 0.95
CA PHE A 9 -3.15 -3.56 2.07
C PHE A 9 -4.28 -3.29 3.06
N SER A 10 -3.97 -3.40 4.34
CA SER A 10 -4.87 -2.98 5.41
C SER A 10 -4.06 -2.27 6.48
N GLY A 11 -4.65 -1.29 7.12
CA GLY A 11 -3.97 -0.52 8.16
C GLY A 11 -4.75 0.69 8.59
N GLU A 12 -4.04 1.74 8.95
CA GLU A 12 -4.63 2.96 9.47
C GLU A 12 -4.08 4.18 8.74
N VAL A 13 -5.00 5.05 8.32
CA VAL A 13 -4.63 6.31 7.68
C VAL A 13 -4.48 7.37 8.77
N ASP A 14 -3.31 7.98 8.86
CA ASP A 14 -3.06 9.09 9.79
C ASP A 14 -3.06 10.39 8.99
N GLU A 15 -4.18 11.09 9.07
CA GLU A 15 -4.40 12.31 8.29
C GLU A 15 -3.51 13.46 8.75
N PHE A 16 -3.14 13.46 10.02
CA PHE A 16 -2.30 14.53 10.57
C PHE A 16 -0.84 14.40 10.12
N LYS A 17 -0.38 13.17 9.95
CA LYS A 17 1.00 12.90 9.53
C LYS A 17 1.12 12.63 8.05
N ASP A 18 0.02 12.66 7.31
CA ASP A 18 -0.02 12.33 5.89
C ASP A 18 0.67 11.00 5.61
N SER A 19 0.37 10.00 6.44
CA SER A 19 1.00 8.70 6.32
C SER A 19 -0.02 7.59 6.51
N PHE A 20 0.35 6.40 6.04
CA PHE A 20 -0.45 5.20 6.19
C PHE A 20 0.35 4.19 7.02
N TYR A 21 -0.23 3.76 8.13
CA TYR A 21 0.39 2.74 8.95
C TYR A 21 -0.10 1.37 8.48
N LEU A 22 0.74 0.68 7.73
CA LEU A 22 0.41 -0.61 7.15
C LEU A 22 0.53 -1.70 8.20
N THR A 23 -0.56 -2.42 8.45
CA THR A 23 -0.58 -3.48 9.46
C THR A 23 -0.69 -4.86 8.85
N GLN A 24 -1.14 -4.96 7.60
CA GLN A 24 -1.29 -6.26 6.97
C GLN A 24 -1.11 -6.14 5.46
N VAL A 25 -0.38 -7.09 4.89
CA VAL A 25 -0.21 -7.22 3.43
C VAL A 25 -0.60 -8.65 3.07
N LYS A 26 -1.67 -8.82 2.30
CA LYS A 26 -2.23 -10.13 1.97
C LYS A 26 -2.54 -10.86 3.28
N ASN A 27 -1.83 -11.93 3.57
CA ASN A 27 -2.02 -12.71 4.80
C ASN A 27 -0.92 -12.48 5.83
N LEU A 28 -0.02 -11.53 5.56
CA LEU A 28 1.12 -11.29 6.44
C LEU A 28 0.88 -10.05 7.28
N GLN A 29 1.16 -10.17 8.57
CA GLN A 29 1.12 -9.03 9.48
C GLN A 29 2.43 -8.27 9.40
N THR A 30 2.35 -6.95 9.48
CA THR A 30 3.52 -6.09 9.39
C THR A 30 3.27 -4.83 10.22
N ALA A 31 4.27 -3.98 10.30
CA ALA A 31 4.17 -2.69 10.97
C ALA A 31 5.07 -1.73 10.21
N SER A 32 4.49 -1.00 9.27
CA SER A 32 5.25 -0.11 8.39
C SER A 32 4.56 1.22 8.26
N ASN A 33 5.30 2.31 8.47
CA ASN A 33 4.81 3.65 8.17
C ASN A 33 5.16 3.99 6.73
N LEU A 34 4.13 4.25 5.93
CA LEU A 34 4.32 4.62 4.54
C LEU A 34 3.91 6.07 4.36
N SER A 35 4.88 6.92 4.01
CA SER A 35 4.60 8.32 3.71
C SER A 35 3.86 8.43 2.38
N GLU A 36 3.26 9.58 2.13
CA GLU A 36 2.60 9.82 0.84
C GLU A 36 3.59 9.62 -0.31
N SER A 37 4.82 10.08 -0.13
CA SER A 37 5.87 9.92 -1.13
C SER A 37 6.14 8.44 -1.42
N LYS A 38 6.21 7.62 -0.37
CA LYS A 38 6.44 6.19 -0.53
C LYS A 38 5.28 5.52 -1.23
N LEU A 39 4.05 5.91 -0.89
CA LEU A 39 2.86 5.38 -1.54
C LEU A 39 2.84 5.74 -3.03
N MET A 40 3.23 6.96 -3.36
CA MET A 40 3.29 7.39 -4.76
C MET A 40 4.36 6.63 -5.53
N GLN A 41 5.51 6.40 -4.93
CA GLN A 41 6.58 5.62 -5.54
C GLN A 41 6.11 4.19 -5.82
N LEU A 42 5.44 3.59 -4.86
CA LEU A 42 4.92 2.24 -5.01
C LEU A 42 3.87 2.18 -6.11
N ASN A 43 2.97 3.17 -6.14
CA ASN A 43 1.94 3.25 -7.17
C ASN A 43 2.57 3.35 -8.56
N HIS A 44 3.59 4.19 -8.70
CA HIS A 44 4.29 4.36 -9.98
C HIS A 44 4.98 3.07 -10.40
N TYR A 45 5.65 2.41 -9.46
CA TYR A 45 6.33 1.15 -9.74
C TYR A 45 5.35 0.10 -10.25
N LEU A 46 4.23 -0.06 -9.54
CA LEU A 46 3.24 -1.07 -9.88
C LEU A 46 2.55 -0.79 -11.22
N THR A 47 2.34 0.49 -11.52
CA THR A 47 1.70 0.88 -12.78
C THR A 47 2.53 0.44 -14.00
N ASN A 48 3.83 0.30 -13.82
CA ASN A 48 4.74 -0.09 -14.91
C ASN A 48 4.98 -1.60 -14.99
N GLN A 49 4.35 -2.38 -14.11
CA GLN A 49 4.51 -3.83 -14.13
C GLN A 49 3.44 -4.45 -15.04
N LYS A 50 3.84 -5.46 -15.83
CA LYS A 50 2.93 -6.13 -16.74
C LYS A 50 2.51 -7.51 -16.27
N ASP A 51 3.39 -8.17 -15.52
CA ASP A 51 3.15 -9.51 -15.01
C ASP A 51 3.26 -9.49 -13.49
N SER A 52 3.70 -10.58 -12.90
CA SER A 52 3.95 -10.61 -11.47
C SER A 52 5.17 -9.77 -11.12
N CYS A 53 5.22 -9.30 -9.89
CA CYS A 53 6.37 -8.55 -9.39
C CYS A 53 6.55 -8.81 -7.90
N MET A 54 7.71 -8.41 -7.41
CA MET A 54 8.03 -8.51 -5.98
C MET A 54 8.08 -7.11 -5.39
N ILE A 55 7.49 -6.95 -4.22
CA ILE A 55 7.61 -5.70 -3.47
C ILE A 55 8.14 -6.01 -2.08
N THR A 56 8.80 -5.01 -1.49
CA THR A 56 9.23 -5.09 -0.10
C THR A 56 8.68 -3.88 0.64
N VAL A 57 8.26 -4.14 1.87
CA VAL A 57 7.87 -3.07 2.79
C VAL A 57 8.80 -3.19 3.99
N ASN A 58 9.35 -2.08 4.47
CA ASN A 58 10.31 -2.06 5.58
C ASN A 58 11.59 -2.85 5.31
N ASP A 59 11.97 -3.03 4.06
CA ASP A 59 13.16 -3.79 3.69
C ASP A 59 13.20 -5.19 4.31
N GLN A 60 12.03 -5.77 4.50
CA GLN A 60 11.91 -7.10 5.07
C GLN A 60 11.61 -8.12 3.98
N ILE A 61 10.76 -9.09 4.30
CA ILE A 61 10.48 -10.20 3.40
C ILE A 61 9.84 -9.71 2.10
N PRO A 62 10.39 -10.07 0.93
CA PRO A 62 9.75 -9.73 -0.34
C PRO A 62 8.41 -10.43 -0.48
N ILE A 63 7.43 -9.73 -1.05
CA ILE A 63 6.08 -10.24 -1.23
C ILE A 63 5.82 -10.32 -2.73
N LEU A 64 5.47 -11.52 -3.19
CA LEU A 64 5.14 -11.73 -4.59
C LEU A 64 3.71 -11.29 -4.86
N LEU A 65 3.53 -10.44 -5.87
CA LEU A 65 2.22 -10.00 -6.32
C LEU A 65 1.99 -10.55 -7.72
N GLN A 66 0.88 -11.26 -7.89
CA GLN A 66 0.45 -11.73 -9.18
C GLN A 66 -0.22 -10.58 -9.94
N GLU A 67 -0.41 -10.76 -11.25
CA GLU A 67 -0.99 -9.71 -12.08
C GLU A 67 -2.30 -9.15 -11.50
N GLN A 68 -3.20 -10.03 -11.08
CA GLN A 68 -4.47 -9.61 -10.50
C GLN A 68 -4.26 -8.85 -9.19
N GLU A 69 -3.31 -9.30 -8.39
CA GLU A 69 -3.01 -8.66 -7.10
C GLU A 69 -2.42 -7.28 -7.29
N ILE A 70 -1.64 -7.08 -8.34
CA ILE A 70 -1.11 -5.76 -8.68
C ILE A 70 -2.26 -4.79 -8.95
N ALA A 71 -3.25 -5.23 -9.74
CA ALA A 71 -4.41 -4.41 -10.04
C ALA A 71 -5.19 -4.08 -8.77
N GLU A 72 -5.36 -5.05 -7.89
CA GLU A 72 -6.06 -4.84 -6.62
C GLU A 72 -5.31 -3.88 -5.71
N LEU A 73 -3.99 -4.00 -5.66
CA LEU A 73 -3.18 -3.10 -4.83
C LEU A 73 -3.21 -1.67 -5.37
N LEU A 74 -3.24 -1.51 -6.69
CA LEU A 74 -3.37 -0.17 -7.27
C LEU A 74 -4.67 0.50 -6.83
N VAL A 75 -5.75 -0.26 -6.76
CA VAL A 75 -7.03 0.25 -6.25
C VAL A 75 -6.90 0.63 -4.78
N ASP A 76 -6.24 -0.21 -3.98
CA ASP A 76 -6.03 0.08 -2.57
C ASP A 76 -5.23 1.37 -2.39
N LEU A 77 -4.14 1.53 -3.14
CA LEU A 77 -3.29 2.72 -3.05
C LEU A 77 -4.05 3.98 -3.43
N ALA A 78 -4.88 3.90 -4.47
CA ALA A 78 -5.70 5.04 -4.88
C ALA A 78 -6.64 5.46 -3.76
N GLY A 79 -7.26 4.49 -3.07
CA GLY A 79 -8.14 4.77 -1.95
C GLY A 79 -7.42 5.40 -0.77
N ILE A 80 -6.24 4.88 -0.45
CA ILE A 80 -5.44 5.41 0.65
C ILE A 80 -5.01 6.85 0.35
N MET A 81 -4.49 7.08 -0.84
CA MET A 81 -4.01 8.42 -1.22
C MET A 81 -5.15 9.43 -1.30
N ASP A 82 -6.33 8.99 -1.76
CA ASP A 82 -7.49 9.84 -1.80
C ASP A 82 -7.91 10.27 -0.39
N THR A 83 -7.87 9.36 0.56
CA THR A 83 -8.19 9.66 1.96
C THR A 83 -7.18 10.66 2.54
N LEU A 84 -5.91 10.49 2.24
CA LEU A 84 -4.87 11.41 2.72
C LEU A 84 -5.08 12.83 2.17
N LYS A 85 -5.50 12.93 0.91
CA LYS A 85 -5.69 14.23 0.27
C LYS A 85 -6.90 14.99 0.81
N LYS A 86 -7.84 14.32 1.44
CA LYS A 86 -9.05 14.93 1.95
C LYS A 86 -8.91 15.51 3.35
N SER A 87 -7.77 15.29 3.97
CA SER A 87 -7.55 15.74 5.35
C SER A 87 -7.06 17.17 5.46
#